data_15c2857324083a7f23d29f18e247e8a3
#
_entry.id   15c2857324083a7f23d29f18e247e8a3
#
_cell.length_a   1.000
_cell.length_b   1.000
_cell.length_c   1.000
_cell.angle_alpha   90.00
_cell.angle_beta   90.00
_cell.angle_gamma   90.00
#
_symmetry.space_group_name_H-M   'P 1'
#
loop_
_entity.id
_entity.type
_entity.pdbx_description
1 polymer ?
#
loop_
_entity_poly.entity_id
_entity_poly.type
_entity_poly.pdbx_seq_one_letter_code
_entity_poly.pdbx_strand_id
1 'polypeptide(L)'
;ASDFKANADLTLRDFTFENASSVSHSTMEVNFKSLAGAASLSAIFKKEGYAPIQGEAKFPVTLKKDENGKFTIVDANAPIEAWVDFPQIDLATLRPFLPGLRGLSGSLSGNLKVSNTFANPSLNGSTNLIQAGFYLGSIPSRIEKINAQATIDGDTLRIDKCVGEVAPGRFEISGACQFPQSWQPKWDLTLQGSKIPLQMNPSGAVFTNMRLRSSGDLINSVLSGNIAFVESQIHDDLHLTPLFSAEPQPSLYMEFLAALLPAYLSPSAQGTLDLSVSTAEPIRMGMLPLTGELACDLKLRGSLKAPVPSGRVTLSNMPVHLPAGRLLMNQGTMDFLSE
;
A
#
# COMPACT_ATOMS: atom_id res chain seq x y z
N ALA A 1 6.34 39.43 -29.23
CA ALA A 1 6.71 38.17 -28.59
C ALA A 1 8.01 37.71 -29.24
N SER A 2 9.10 37.69 -28.49
CA SER A 2 10.38 37.17 -28.97
C SER A 2 10.27 35.65 -29.12
N ASP A 3 10.46 35.14 -30.32
CA ASP A 3 10.55 33.71 -30.59
C ASP A 3 11.71 33.11 -29.79
N PHE A 4 11.40 32.45 -28.71
CA PHE A 4 12.41 31.74 -27.94
C PHE A 4 12.77 30.44 -28.69
N LYS A 5 14.04 30.36 -29.09
CA LYS A 5 14.60 29.17 -29.74
C LYS A 5 15.66 28.57 -28.82
N ALA A 6 15.46 27.32 -28.40
CA ALA A 6 16.44 26.57 -27.64
C ALA A 6 16.45 25.10 -28.09
N ASN A 7 17.62 24.52 -28.07
CA ASN A 7 17.81 23.08 -28.25
C ASN A 7 18.81 22.60 -27.21
N ALA A 8 18.47 21.54 -26.49
CA ALA A 8 19.34 20.94 -25.50
C ALA A 8 19.22 19.42 -25.58
N ASP A 9 20.35 18.76 -25.72
CA ASP A 9 20.47 17.30 -25.70
C ASP A 9 21.31 16.91 -24.49
N LEU A 10 20.75 16.06 -23.64
CA LEU A 10 21.42 15.52 -22.48
C LEU A 10 21.45 14.00 -22.59
N THR A 11 22.64 13.43 -22.51
CA THR A 11 22.82 11.98 -22.43
C THR A 11 23.55 11.62 -21.14
N LEU A 12 22.91 10.85 -20.29
CA LEU A 12 23.50 10.25 -19.11
C LEU A 12 23.78 8.78 -19.39
N ARG A 13 24.99 8.32 -19.08
CA ARG A 13 25.41 6.92 -19.26
C ARG A 13 25.91 6.35 -17.95
N ASP A 14 25.67 5.05 -17.75
CA ASP A 14 26.20 4.26 -16.64
C ASP A 14 25.96 4.91 -15.26
N PHE A 15 24.77 5.50 -15.10
CA PHE A 15 24.41 6.10 -13.82
C PHE A 15 23.75 5.07 -12.90
N THR A 16 23.99 5.23 -11.60
CA THR A 16 23.40 4.40 -10.54
C THR A 16 22.67 5.31 -9.55
N PHE A 17 21.58 4.79 -9.00
CA PHE A 17 20.97 5.44 -7.83
C PHE A 17 21.75 5.06 -6.58
N GLU A 18 21.91 5.99 -5.66
CA GLU A 18 22.77 5.92 -4.46
C GLU A 18 22.55 4.67 -3.58
N ASN A 19 21.40 4.00 -3.69
CA ASN A 19 21.05 2.78 -2.96
C ASN A 19 20.91 1.51 -3.84
N ALA A 20 21.38 1.56 -5.07
CA ALA A 20 21.31 0.38 -5.95
C ALA A 20 22.47 -0.57 -5.68
N SER A 21 22.17 -1.81 -5.34
CA SER A 21 23.15 -2.84 -5.01
C SER A 21 23.91 -3.40 -6.22
N SER A 22 23.63 -2.93 -7.44
CA SER A 22 24.32 -3.36 -8.67
C SER A 22 24.45 -2.21 -9.65
N VAL A 23 25.63 -2.03 -10.18
CA VAL A 23 25.89 -1.19 -11.37
C VAL A 23 25.20 -1.86 -12.55
N SER A 24 24.18 -1.24 -13.10
CA SER A 24 23.56 -1.67 -14.36
C SER A 24 23.89 -0.66 -15.45
N HIS A 25 24.26 -1.13 -16.63
CA HIS A 25 24.44 -0.28 -17.79
C HIS A 25 23.12 0.36 -18.18
N SER A 26 22.92 1.58 -17.72
CA SER A 26 21.72 2.36 -17.96
C SER A 26 22.06 3.62 -18.74
N THR A 27 21.24 3.96 -19.71
CA THR A 27 21.38 5.19 -20.48
C THR A 27 20.08 5.95 -20.46
N MET A 28 20.16 7.25 -20.22
CA MET A 28 19.04 8.18 -20.31
C MET A 28 19.37 9.26 -21.32
N GLU A 29 18.54 9.38 -22.33
CA GLU A 29 18.61 10.41 -23.35
C GLU A 29 17.44 11.37 -23.17
N VAL A 30 17.71 12.65 -23.01
CA VAL A 30 16.69 13.70 -22.88
C VAL A 30 16.97 14.73 -23.95
N ASN A 31 15.98 15.04 -24.76
CA ASN A 31 16.03 15.98 -25.84
C ASN A 31 14.96 17.05 -25.64
N PHE A 32 15.38 18.31 -25.56
CA PHE A 32 14.50 19.46 -25.45
C PHE A 32 14.63 20.33 -26.70
N LYS A 33 13.50 20.68 -27.31
CA LYS A 33 13.41 21.59 -28.44
C LYS A 33 12.36 22.63 -28.17
N SER A 34 12.69 23.91 -28.45
CA SER A 34 11.73 25.00 -28.43
C SER A 34 11.87 25.80 -29.69
N LEU A 35 10.75 26.01 -30.40
CA LEU A 35 10.68 26.76 -31.64
C LEU A 35 9.31 27.44 -31.72
N ALA A 36 9.30 28.74 -32.06
CA ALA A 36 8.10 29.51 -32.33
C ALA A 36 7.02 29.44 -31.23
N GLY A 37 7.43 29.47 -29.96
CA GLY A 37 6.51 29.45 -28.83
C GLY A 37 5.96 28.06 -28.46
N ALA A 38 6.44 27.01 -29.11
CA ALA A 38 6.13 25.61 -28.71
C ALA A 38 7.40 24.91 -28.24
N ALA A 39 7.28 24.08 -27.21
CA ALA A 39 8.36 23.24 -26.75
C ALA A 39 7.96 21.77 -26.80
N SER A 40 8.93 20.92 -27.06
CA SER A 40 8.83 19.47 -26.90
C SER A 40 9.99 18.96 -26.04
N LEU A 41 9.69 18.05 -25.15
CA LEU A 41 10.63 17.31 -24.33
C LEU A 41 10.43 15.82 -24.61
N SER A 42 11.45 15.15 -25.09
CA SER A 42 11.43 13.68 -25.23
C SER A 42 12.48 13.06 -24.33
N ALA A 43 12.14 11.94 -23.71
CA ALA A 43 13.04 11.19 -22.87
C ALA A 43 12.97 9.70 -23.20
N ILE A 44 14.13 9.06 -23.25
CA ILE A 44 14.26 7.61 -23.46
C ILE A 44 15.22 7.09 -22.39
N PHE A 45 14.72 6.16 -21.58
CA PHE A 45 15.53 5.42 -20.62
C PHE A 45 15.72 3.99 -21.11
N LYS A 46 16.97 3.57 -21.22
CA LYS A 46 17.36 2.24 -21.66
C LYS A 46 18.13 1.55 -20.53
N LYS A 47 17.78 0.32 -20.23
CA LYS A 47 18.51 -0.56 -19.32
C LYS A 47 18.72 -1.90 -20.02
N GLU A 48 19.91 -2.47 -19.89
CA GLU A 48 20.24 -3.78 -20.49
C GLU A 48 19.25 -4.86 -20.02
N GLY A 49 18.73 -5.65 -20.97
CA GLY A 49 17.77 -6.71 -20.71
C GLY A 49 16.30 -6.26 -20.58
N TYR A 50 16.00 -4.97 -20.71
CA TYR A 50 14.64 -4.43 -20.61
C TYR A 50 14.27 -3.60 -21.83
N ALA A 51 12.99 -3.60 -22.17
CA ALA A 51 12.47 -2.68 -23.18
C ALA A 51 12.59 -1.22 -22.70
N PRO A 52 12.87 -0.26 -23.60
CA PRO A 52 13.08 1.13 -23.21
C PRO A 52 11.79 1.75 -22.68
N ILE A 53 11.91 2.56 -21.62
CA ILE A 53 10.87 3.48 -21.19
C ILE A 53 11.02 4.74 -22.04
N GLN A 54 9.93 5.21 -22.62
CA GLN A 54 9.96 6.39 -23.47
C GLN A 54 8.77 7.30 -23.19
N GLY A 55 8.99 8.58 -23.39
CA GLY A 55 7.94 9.58 -23.21
C GLY A 55 8.24 10.85 -23.96
N GLU A 56 7.18 11.60 -24.23
CA GLU A 56 7.24 12.90 -24.87
C GLU A 56 6.24 13.83 -24.18
N ALA A 57 6.62 15.09 -24.05
CA ALA A 57 5.74 16.15 -23.59
C ALA A 57 5.80 17.32 -24.58
N LYS A 58 4.64 17.89 -24.91
CA LYS A 58 4.47 19.08 -25.75
C LYS A 58 3.71 20.14 -24.99
N PHE A 59 4.23 21.36 -25.01
CA PHE A 59 3.61 22.46 -24.30
C PHE A 59 4.05 23.81 -24.92
N PRO A 60 3.22 24.86 -24.84
CA PRO A 60 3.61 26.20 -25.28
C PRO A 60 4.59 26.83 -24.28
N VAL A 61 5.53 27.57 -24.82
CA VAL A 61 6.54 28.33 -24.05
C VAL A 61 6.39 29.79 -24.37
N THR A 62 6.16 30.62 -23.36
CA THR A 62 6.10 32.06 -23.47
C THR A 62 6.98 32.69 -22.40
N LEU A 63 7.98 33.47 -22.80
CA LEU A 63 8.80 34.18 -21.83
C LEU A 63 8.04 35.42 -21.37
N LYS A 64 7.46 35.38 -20.17
CA LYS A 64 6.82 36.54 -19.53
C LYS A 64 7.69 37.00 -18.37
N LYS A 65 7.90 38.31 -18.26
CA LYS A 65 8.56 38.92 -17.10
C LYS A 65 7.47 39.59 -16.27
N ASP A 66 7.40 39.27 -15.02
CA ASP A 66 6.46 39.90 -14.08
C ASP A 66 6.95 41.28 -13.61
N GLU A 67 6.12 42.00 -12.88
CA GLU A 67 6.43 43.32 -12.33
C GLU A 67 7.63 43.30 -11.36
N ASN A 68 7.93 42.16 -10.78
CA ASN A 68 9.04 41.94 -9.87
C ASN A 68 10.33 41.47 -10.57
N GLY A 69 10.31 41.42 -11.91
CA GLY A 69 11.45 41.02 -12.72
C GLY A 69 11.67 39.51 -12.84
N LYS A 70 10.77 38.67 -12.30
CA LYS A 70 10.83 37.22 -12.38
C LYS A 70 10.33 36.75 -13.75
N PHE A 71 11.07 35.83 -14.37
CA PHE A 71 10.69 35.22 -15.64
C PHE A 71 9.82 33.99 -15.41
N THR A 72 8.71 33.93 -16.10
CA THR A 72 7.85 32.72 -16.20
C THR A 72 7.96 32.20 -17.63
N ILE A 73 8.32 30.94 -17.76
CA ILE A 73 8.55 30.28 -19.06
C ILE A 73 7.29 29.55 -19.52
N VAL A 74 6.54 28.98 -18.58
CA VAL A 74 5.31 28.21 -18.84
C VAL A 74 4.17 28.83 -18.06
N ASP A 75 3.04 29.09 -18.71
CA ASP A 75 1.82 29.55 -18.05
C ASP A 75 1.11 28.35 -17.42
N ALA A 76 0.64 28.49 -16.18
CA ALA A 76 -0.09 27.43 -15.49
C ALA A 76 -1.37 26.97 -16.24
N ASN A 77 -1.98 27.88 -17.01
CA ASN A 77 -3.15 27.57 -17.83
C ASN A 77 -2.80 27.13 -19.25
N ALA A 78 -1.51 27.00 -19.55
CA ALA A 78 -1.08 26.52 -20.85
C ALA A 78 -1.45 25.04 -21.03
N PRO A 79 -1.87 24.60 -22.22
CA PRO A 79 -2.14 23.23 -22.51
C PRO A 79 -0.87 22.38 -22.44
N ILE A 80 -1.00 21.17 -21.91
CA ILE A 80 0.04 20.14 -21.93
C ILE A 80 -0.49 18.88 -22.60
N GLU A 81 0.32 18.32 -23.48
CA GLU A 81 0.13 16.97 -23.99
C GLU A 81 1.40 16.18 -23.71
N ALA A 82 1.29 15.15 -22.89
CA ALA A 82 2.42 14.28 -22.60
C ALA A 82 1.98 12.81 -22.58
N TRP A 83 2.93 11.96 -22.86
CA TRP A 83 2.73 10.53 -22.72
C TRP A 83 4.01 9.86 -22.25
N VAL A 84 3.83 8.76 -21.52
CA VAL A 84 4.92 7.86 -21.10
C VAL A 84 4.47 6.44 -21.39
N ASP A 85 5.32 5.68 -22.05
CA ASP A 85 5.17 4.26 -22.27
C ASP A 85 6.28 3.50 -21.54
N PHE A 86 5.90 2.56 -20.71
CA PHE A 86 6.81 1.70 -19.95
C PHE A 86 6.41 0.24 -20.16
N PRO A 87 6.87 -0.38 -21.23
CA PRO A 87 6.45 -1.73 -21.62
C PRO A 87 6.81 -2.78 -20.59
N GLN A 88 7.91 -2.61 -19.87
CA GLN A 88 8.29 -3.45 -18.75
C GLN A 88 9.36 -2.79 -17.88
N ILE A 89 9.04 -2.57 -16.61
CA ILE A 89 9.96 -2.09 -15.58
C ILE A 89 10.15 -3.20 -14.56
N ASP A 90 11.40 -3.53 -14.22
CA ASP A 90 11.70 -4.36 -13.05
C ASP A 90 11.44 -3.57 -11.77
N LEU A 91 10.52 -4.05 -10.95
CA LEU A 91 10.17 -3.40 -9.69
C LEU A 91 11.37 -3.25 -8.73
N ALA A 92 12.38 -4.10 -8.84
CA ALA A 92 13.60 -3.96 -8.05
C ALA A 92 14.30 -2.61 -8.28
N THR A 93 14.11 -1.98 -9.44
CA THR A 93 14.65 -0.64 -9.73
C THR A 93 13.94 0.47 -8.95
N LEU A 94 12.73 0.22 -8.47
CA LEU A 94 11.94 1.18 -7.70
C LEU A 94 12.23 1.15 -6.18
N ARG A 95 13.12 0.26 -5.71
CA ARG A 95 13.48 0.16 -4.29
C ARG A 95 13.89 1.48 -3.63
N PRO A 96 14.67 2.37 -4.29
CA PRO A 96 15.05 3.64 -3.67
C PRO A 96 13.86 4.54 -3.34
N PHE A 97 12.75 4.37 -4.07
CA PHE A 97 11.52 5.15 -3.89
C PHE A 97 10.52 4.50 -2.92
N LEU A 98 10.75 3.23 -2.55
CA LEU A 98 9.86 2.42 -1.72
C LEU A 98 10.64 1.76 -0.57
N PRO A 99 11.28 2.53 0.33
CA PRO A 99 12.20 2.00 1.35
C PRO A 99 11.54 1.06 2.36
N GLY A 100 10.21 1.15 2.55
CA GLY A 100 9.45 0.26 3.44
C GLY A 100 9.21 -1.14 2.86
N LEU A 101 9.42 -1.35 1.55
CA LEU A 101 9.20 -2.64 0.89
C LEU A 101 10.54 -3.36 0.68
N ARG A 102 10.76 -4.44 1.46
CA ARG A 102 11.97 -5.26 1.34
C ARG A 102 11.77 -6.39 0.33
N GLY A 103 12.82 -6.73 -0.41
CA GLY A 103 12.79 -7.85 -1.36
C GLY A 103 11.82 -7.64 -2.53
N LEU A 104 11.61 -6.38 -2.94
CA LEU A 104 10.74 -6.02 -4.06
C LEU A 104 11.17 -6.71 -5.35
N SER A 105 10.25 -7.39 -6.00
CA SER A 105 10.46 -8.16 -7.25
C SER A 105 9.20 -8.12 -8.11
N GLY A 106 9.31 -8.54 -9.37
CA GLY A 106 8.22 -8.53 -10.33
C GLY A 106 8.40 -7.46 -11.38
N SER A 107 7.40 -7.29 -12.25
CA SER A 107 7.44 -6.31 -13.32
C SER A 107 6.19 -5.44 -13.36
N LEU A 108 6.38 -4.19 -13.76
CA LEU A 108 5.34 -3.20 -13.99
C LEU A 108 5.39 -2.80 -15.47
N SER A 109 4.24 -2.78 -16.13
CA SER A 109 4.09 -2.26 -17.48
C SER A 109 2.87 -1.36 -17.59
N GLY A 110 2.85 -0.45 -18.56
CA GLY A 110 1.71 0.42 -18.76
C GLY A 110 2.02 1.61 -19.62
N ASN A 111 1.04 2.46 -19.71
CA ASN A 111 1.11 3.75 -20.39
C ASN A 111 0.38 4.81 -19.58
N LEU A 112 0.80 6.05 -19.73
CA LEU A 112 0.17 7.21 -19.13
C LEU A 112 0.14 8.35 -20.13
N LYS A 113 -1.02 8.96 -20.30
CA LYS A 113 -1.25 10.20 -21.05
C LYS A 113 -1.62 11.31 -20.09
N VAL A 114 -1.04 12.48 -20.32
CA VAL A 114 -1.36 13.71 -19.60
C VAL A 114 -1.90 14.69 -20.64
N SER A 115 -3.03 15.29 -20.34
CA SER A 115 -3.68 16.28 -21.19
C SER A 115 -4.28 17.42 -20.36
N ASN A 116 -4.90 18.40 -21.01
CA ASN A 116 -5.50 19.59 -20.43
C ASN A 116 -4.45 20.67 -20.10
N THR A 117 -4.38 21.23 -18.89
CA THR A 117 -3.45 22.33 -18.55
C THR A 117 -2.51 21.94 -17.42
N PHE A 118 -1.41 22.67 -17.24
CA PHE A 118 -0.49 22.45 -16.12
C PHE A 118 -1.16 22.65 -14.75
N ALA A 119 -2.12 23.59 -14.67
CA ALA A 119 -2.88 23.80 -13.42
C ALA A 119 -3.90 22.67 -13.15
N ASN A 120 -4.45 22.07 -14.20
CA ASN A 120 -5.49 21.05 -14.12
C ASN A 120 -5.17 19.89 -15.08
N PRO A 121 -4.14 19.10 -14.83
CA PRO A 121 -3.79 17.98 -15.70
C PRO A 121 -4.86 16.87 -15.60
N SER A 122 -5.23 16.30 -16.74
CA SER A 122 -6.03 15.08 -16.82
C SER A 122 -5.11 13.91 -17.16
N LEU A 123 -5.15 12.87 -16.35
CA LEU A 123 -4.34 11.68 -16.49
C LEU A 123 -5.19 10.55 -17.07
N ASN A 124 -4.71 9.86 -18.09
CA ASN A 124 -5.39 8.70 -18.65
C ASN A 124 -4.36 7.61 -18.95
N GLY A 125 -4.68 6.39 -18.57
CA GLY A 125 -3.76 5.30 -18.79
C GLY A 125 -4.15 4.00 -18.16
N SER A 126 -3.28 3.02 -18.34
CA SER A 126 -3.44 1.70 -17.73
C SER A 126 -2.10 1.16 -17.27
N THR A 127 -2.12 0.35 -16.24
CA THR A 127 -0.92 -0.30 -15.71
C THR A 127 -1.21 -1.73 -15.31
N ASN A 128 -0.23 -2.60 -15.55
CA ASN A 128 -0.27 -4.00 -15.18
C ASN A 128 0.94 -4.33 -14.31
N LEU A 129 0.68 -4.92 -13.17
CA LEU A 129 1.66 -5.46 -12.24
C LEU A 129 1.66 -6.97 -12.38
N ILE A 130 2.84 -7.57 -12.61
CA ILE A 130 2.95 -9.00 -12.88
C ILE A 130 3.97 -9.63 -11.93
N GLN A 131 3.53 -10.70 -11.23
CA GLN A 131 4.34 -11.51 -10.32
C GLN A 131 5.12 -10.68 -9.30
N ALA A 132 4.50 -9.59 -8.82
CA ALA A 132 5.15 -8.76 -7.80
C ALA A 132 5.22 -9.48 -6.46
N GLY A 133 6.26 -9.16 -5.70
CA GLY A 133 6.45 -9.69 -4.36
C GLY A 133 7.35 -8.81 -3.52
N PHE A 134 7.06 -8.76 -2.21
CA PHE A 134 7.82 -7.99 -1.23
C PHE A 134 7.58 -8.51 0.19
N TYR A 135 8.41 -8.07 1.14
CA TYR A 135 8.18 -8.23 2.57
C TYR A 135 7.68 -6.92 3.15
N LEU A 136 6.64 -6.98 3.94
CA LEU A 136 6.13 -5.86 4.73
C LEU A 136 6.46 -6.10 6.20
N GLY A 137 6.95 -5.08 6.92
CA GLY A 137 7.59 -5.17 8.23
C GLY A 137 6.93 -6.11 9.24
N SER A 138 5.63 -6.01 9.43
CA SER A 138 4.84 -6.75 10.43
C SER A 138 4.22 -8.05 9.91
N ILE A 139 4.26 -8.32 8.61
CA ILE A 139 3.77 -9.60 8.06
C ILE A 139 4.92 -10.60 8.06
N PRO A 140 4.78 -11.75 8.77
CA PRO A 140 5.86 -12.73 8.90
C PRO A 140 6.19 -13.43 7.59
N SER A 141 5.25 -13.48 6.66
CA SER A 141 5.39 -14.15 5.37
C SER A 141 5.59 -13.14 4.24
N ARG A 142 6.29 -13.57 3.20
CA ARG A 142 6.39 -12.80 1.96
C ARG A 142 5.02 -12.67 1.30
N ILE A 143 4.68 -11.46 0.90
CA ILE A 143 3.57 -11.21 -0.03
C ILE A 143 4.11 -11.45 -1.43
N GLU A 144 3.48 -12.32 -2.21
CA GLU A 144 4.01 -12.75 -3.50
C GLU A 144 2.92 -13.03 -4.54
N LYS A 145 3.34 -13.28 -5.78
CA LYS A 145 2.46 -13.56 -6.93
C LYS A 145 1.38 -12.50 -7.11
N ILE A 146 1.72 -11.26 -6.78
CA ILE A 146 0.78 -10.15 -6.95
C ILE A 146 0.64 -9.89 -8.45
N ASN A 147 -0.58 -10.00 -8.93
CA ASN A 147 -0.96 -9.61 -10.29
C ASN A 147 -2.09 -8.59 -10.16
N ALA A 148 -1.88 -7.40 -10.71
CA ALA A 148 -2.84 -6.32 -10.63
C ALA A 148 -3.00 -5.61 -11.97
N GLN A 149 -4.22 -5.13 -12.20
CA GLN A 149 -4.56 -4.25 -13.30
C GLN A 149 -5.21 -3.01 -12.72
N ALA A 150 -4.73 -1.86 -13.16
CA ALA A 150 -5.30 -0.59 -12.76
C ALA A 150 -5.42 0.34 -13.96
N THR A 151 -6.46 1.18 -13.93
CA THR A 151 -6.75 2.21 -14.91
C THR A 151 -6.78 3.57 -14.25
N ILE A 152 -6.29 4.58 -14.96
CA ILE A 152 -6.34 5.98 -14.53
C ILE A 152 -7.24 6.71 -15.51
N ASP A 153 -8.25 7.40 -15.01
CA ASP A 153 -9.15 8.24 -15.78
C ASP A 153 -9.39 9.56 -15.03
N GLY A 154 -8.83 10.64 -15.59
CA GLY A 154 -8.87 11.96 -14.98
C GLY A 154 -8.08 12.01 -13.67
N ASP A 155 -8.78 12.12 -12.57
CA ASP A 155 -8.24 12.16 -11.21
C ASP A 155 -8.39 10.84 -10.45
N THR A 156 -8.91 9.81 -11.10
CA THR A 156 -9.28 8.56 -10.46
C THR A 156 -8.40 7.40 -10.93
N LEU A 157 -7.68 6.80 -10.00
CA LEU A 157 -7.02 5.51 -10.16
C LEU A 157 -7.99 4.40 -9.70
N ARG A 158 -8.37 3.53 -10.60
CA ARG A 158 -9.20 2.35 -10.32
C ARG A 158 -8.34 1.09 -10.33
N ILE A 159 -8.43 0.30 -9.28
CA ILE A 159 -7.87 -1.05 -9.22
C ILE A 159 -8.95 -2.00 -9.69
N ASP A 160 -8.83 -2.47 -10.93
CA ASP A 160 -9.83 -3.37 -11.54
C ASP A 160 -9.72 -4.76 -10.92
N LYS A 161 -8.49 -5.23 -10.72
CA LYS A 161 -8.20 -6.49 -10.05
C LYS A 161 -6.77 -6.47 -9.51
N CYS A 162 -6.62 -6.86 -8.25
CA CYS A 162 -5.33 -7.12 -7.64
C CYS A 162 -5.44 -8.39 -6.82
N VAL A 163 -4.76 -9.45 -7.22
CA VAL A 163 -4.72 -10.74 -6.50
C VAL A 163 -3.30 -11.06 -6.12
N GLY A 164 -3.12 -11.71 -4.98
CA GLY A 164 -1.82 -12.13 -4.50
C GLY A 164 -1.92 -13.22 -3.43
N GLU A 165 -0.76 -13.66 -2.97
CA GLU A 165 -0.64 -14.72 -1.97
C GLU A 165 0.20 -14.26 -0.79
N VAL A 166 -0.19 -14.67 0.40
CA VAL A 166 0.59 -14.65 1.63
C VAL A 166 0.51 -16.08 2.17
N ALA A 167 1.47 -16.89 1.78
CA ALA A 167 1.38 -18.34 1.97
C ALA A 167 1.02 -18.74 3.42
N PRO A 168 0.03 -19.65 3.61
CA PRO A 168 -0.71 -20.39 2.59
C PRO A 168 -1.96 -19.68 2.04
N GLY A 169 -2.22 -18.44 2.44
CA GLY A 169 -3.42 -17.68 2.11
C GLY A 169 -3.35 -16.92 0.78
N ARG A 170 -4.51 -16.45 0.35
CA ARG A 170 -4.71 -15.63 -0.85
C ARG A 170 -5.52 -14.40 -0.52
N PHE A 171 -5.27 -13.33 -1.28
CA PHE A 171 -6.06 -12.10 -1.15
C PHE A 171 -6.43 -11.52 -2.50
N GLU A 172 -7.49 -10.71 -2.48
CA GLU A 172 -7.93 -9.89 -3.59
C GLU A 172 -8.22 -8.48 -3.09
N ILE A 173 -7.75 -7.47 -3.82
CA ILE A 173 -7.99 -6.05 -3.56
C ILE A 173 -8.66 -5.46 -4.79
N SER A 174 -9.68 -4.63 -4.58
CA SER A 174 -10.35 -3.85 -5.61
C SER A 174 -10.79 -2.51 -5.04
N GLY A 175 -11.07 -1.54 -5.92
CA GLY A 175 -11.56 -0.23 -5.51
C GLY A 175 -10.97 0.91 -6.30
N ALA A 176 -11.04 2.11 -5.74
CA ALA A 176 -10.56 3.31 -6.41
C ALA A 176 -9.89 4.28 -5.43
N CYS A 177 -8.99 5.10 -5.97
CA CYS A 177 -8.37 6.21 -5.29
C CYS A 177 -8.50 7.46 -6.17
N GLN A 178 -9.10 8.52 -5.62
CA GLN A 178 -9.21 9.81 -6.28
C GLN A 178 -8.11 10.74 -5.78
N PHE A 179 -7.48 11.46 -6.71
CA PHE A 179 -6.44 12.45 -6.44
C PHE A 179 -6.98 13.84 -6.82
N PRO A 180 -7.84 14.46 -5.99
CA PRO A 180 -8.35 15.79 -6.29
C PRO A 180 -7.22 16.82 -6.33
N GLN A 181 -7.47 17.99 -6.92
CA GLN A 181 -6.49 19.08 -7.06
C GLN A 181 -5.84 19.50 -5.73
N SER A 182 -6.50 19.26 -4.61
CA SER A 182 -5.97 19.50 -3.26
C SER A 182 -4.84 18.54 -2.85
N TRP A 183 -4.48 17.57 -3.67
CA TRP A 183 -3.51 16.50 -3.37
C TRP A 183 -3.84 15.71 -2.09
N GLN A 184 -5.09 15.73 -1.66
CA GLN A 184 -5.59 14.89 -0.57
C GLN A 184 -6.29 13.67 -1.17
N PRO A 185 -5.61 12.55 -1.33
CA PRO A 185 -6.20 11.37 -1.93
C PRO A 185 -7.37 10.87 -1.11
N LYS A 186 -8.45 10.50 -1.81
CA LYS A 186 -9.61 9.81 -1.23
C LYS A 186 -9.67 8.43 -1.80
N TRP A 187 -9.87 7.43 -0.96
CA TRP A 187 -9.94 6.05 -1.40
C TRP A 187 -11.18 5.33 -0.91
N ASP A 188 -11.55 4.31 -1.64
CA ASP A 188 -12.52 3.28 -1.27
C ASP A 188 -11.99 1.95 -1.78
N LEU A 189 -11.39 1.18 -0.89
CA LEU A 189 -10.71 -0.06 -1.19
C LEU A 189 -11.33 -1.22 -0.42
N THR A 190 -11.51 -2.34 -1.09
CA THR A 190 -11.97 -3.59 -0.49
C THR A 190 -10.87 -4.63 -0.58
N LEU A 191 -10.59 -5.28 0.55
CA LEU A 191 -9.70 -6.43 0.67
C LEU A 191 -10.51 -7.65 1.04
N GLN A 192 -10.36 -8.73 0.29
CA GLN A 192 -10.87 -10.06 0.65
C GLN A 192 -9.67 -11.00 0.81
N GLY A 193 -9.61 -11.72 1.92
CA GLY A 193 -8.54 -12.66 2.21
C GLY A 193 -9.07 -13.99 2.69
N SER A 194 -8.38 -15.06 2.32
CA SER A 194 -8.68 -16.42 2.77
C SER A 194 -7.39 -17.06 3.27
N LYS A 195 -7.43 -17.65 4.47
CA LYS A 195 -6.30 -18.28 5.18
C LYS A 195 -5.08 -17.36 5.28
N ILE A 196 -5.29 -16.06 5.49
CA ILE A 196 -4.19 -15.10 5.65
C ILE A 196 -3.50 -15.34 7.00
N PRO A 197 -2.18 -15.59 7.03
CA PRO A 197 -1.46 -15.76 8.29
C PRO A 197 -1.29 -14.40 8.97
N LEU A 198 -1.77 -14.28 10.21
CA LEU A 198 -1.48 -13.14 11.08
C LEU A 198 -0.20 -13.39 11.89
N GLN A 199 0.04 -14.64 12.25
CA GLN A 199 1.23 -15.07 12.94
C GLN A 199 1.62 -16.46 12.46
N MET A 200 2.89 -16.63 12.11
CA MET A 200 3.52 -17.91 11.83
C MET A 200 4.92 -17.89 12.42
N ASN A 201 5.11 -18.63 13.51
CA ASN A 201 6.39 -18.81 14.16
C ASN A 201 6.44 -20.24 14.75
N PRO A 202 7.57 -20.70 15.30
CA PRO A 202 7.65 -22.01 15.92
C PRO A 202 6.61 -22.26 17.02
N SER A 203 6.11 -21.19 17.64
CA SER A 203 5.13 -21.24 18.74
C SER A 203 3.68 -21.35 18.26
N GLY A 204 3.39 -21.13 16.98
CA GLY A 204 2.03 -21.28 16.47
C GLY A 204 1.75 -20.61 15.14
N ALA A 205 0.60 -20.93 14.59
CA ALA A 205 0.06 -20.36 13.38
C ALA A 205 -1.38 -19.89 13.62
N VAL A 206 -1.68 -18.67 13.22
CA VAL A 206 -3.01 -18.06 13.30
C VAL A 206 -3.42 -17.62 11.91
N PHE A 207 -4.47 -18.20 11.38
CA PHE A 207 -4.99 -17.90 10.06
C PHE A 207 -6.34 -17.22 10.14
N THR A 208 -6.59 -16.32 9.17
CA THR A 208 -7.85 -15.58 9.11
C THR A 208 -8.45 -15.58 7.72
N ASN A 209 -9.76 -15.61 7.67
CA ASN A 209 -10.54 -15.14 6.55
C ASN A 209 -11.00 -13.73 6.86
N MET A 210 -10.89 -12.82 5.89
CA MET A 210 -11.25 -11.43 6.11
C MET A 210 -11.92 -10.81 4.91
N ARG A 211 -12.84 -9.88 5.21
CA ARG A 211 -13.38 -8.96 4.22
C ARG A 211 -13.38 -7.58 4.85
N LEU A 212 -12.48 -6.74 4.36
CA LEU A 212 -12.24 -5.41 4.92
C LEU A 212 -12.53 -4.35 3.85
N ARG A 213 -13.07 -3.22 4.28
CA ARG A 213 -13.22 -2.02 3.45
C ARG A 213 -12.53 -0.86 4.15
N SER A 214 -11.63 -0.21 3.44
CA SER A 214 -10.99 1.01 3.87
C SER A 214 -11.47 2.16 3.00
N SER A 215 -12.05 3.19 3.58
CA SER A 215 -12.53 4.36 2.84
C SER A 215 -12.22 5.64 3.59
N GLY A 216 -12.07 6.74 2.86
CA GLY A 216 -11.81 8.06 3.45
C GLY A 216 -10.68 8.82 2.78
N ASP A 217 -9.98 9.63 3.56
CA ASP A 217 -8.82 10.42 3.15
C ASP A 217 -7.68 10.26 4.19
N LEU A 218 -6.58 11.02 4.00
CA LEU A 218 -5.42 10.95 4.91
C LEU A 218 -5.70 11.40 6.35
N ILE A 219 -6.78 12.17 6.55
CA ILE A 219 -7.14 12.71 7.87
C ILE A 219 -8.24 11.86 8.50
N ASN A 220 -9.27 11.54 7.71
CA ASN A 220 -10.47 10.83 8.16
C ASN A 220 -10.62 9.54 7.35
N SER A 221 -10.22 8.44 7.92
CA SER A 221 -10.38 7.12 7.31
C SER A 221 -11.21 6.20 8.17
N VAL A 222 -11.92 5.29 7.54
CA VAL A 222 -12.73 4.25 8.19
C VAL A 222 -12.23 2.89 7.71
N LEU A 223 -11.88 2.02 8.65
CA LEU A 223 -11.63 0.62 8.39
C LEU A 223 -12.80 -0.19 8.95
N SER A 224 -13.54 -0.85 8.09
CA SER A 224 -14.73 -1.64 8.45
C SER A 224 -14.66 -3.04 7.88
N GLY A 225 -15.45 -3.96 8.43
CA GLY A 225 -15.57 -5.31 7.89
C GLY A 225 -15.55 -6.42 8.92
N ASN A 226 -15.15 -7.60 8.48
CA ASN A 226 -15.10 -8.78 9.34
C ASN A 226 -13.77 -9.54 9.19
N ILE A 227 -13.33 -10.08 10.30
CA ILE A 227 -12.17 -10.98 10.42
C ILE A 227 -12.65 -12.22 11.15
N ALA A 228 -12.47 -13.37 10.53
CA ALA A 228 -12.79 -14.67 11.13
C ALA A 228 -11.51 -15.51 11.28
N PHE A 229 -11.18 -15.88 12.50
CA PHE A 229 -10.10 -16.82 12.77
C PHE A 229 -10.50 -18.22 12.32
N VAL A 230 -9.63 -18.86 11.57
CA VAL A 230 -9.82 -20.21 11.04
C VAL A 230 -8.54 -21.01 11.25
N GLU A 231 -8.69 -22.28 11.62
CA GLU A 231 -7.56 -23.23 11.67
C GLU A 231 -6.31 -22.69 12.39
N SER A 232 -6.48 -22.27 13.65
CA SER A 232 -5.41 -21.67 14.42
C SER A 232 -4.94 -22.61 15.52
N GLN A 233 -3.63 -22.77 15.65
CA GLN A 233 -2.98 -23.57 16.69
C GLN A 233 -1.86 -22.76 17.32
N ILE A 234 -1.84 -22.72 18.63
CA ILE A 234 -0.88 -21.97 19.42
C ILE A 234 -0.24 -22.93 20.40
N HIS A 235 1.08 -23.10 20.34
CA HIS A 235 1.80 -24.10 21.13
C HIS A 235 2.61 -23.51 22.29
N ASP A 236 3.13 -22.30 22.17
CA ASP A 236 3.94 -21.60 23.18
C ASP A 236 3.74 -20.09 23.10
N ASP A 237 4.03 -19.38 24.21
CA ASP A 237 4.08 -17.93 24.43
C ASP A 237 3.59 -17.04 23.27
N LEU A 238 2.30 -17.11 23.03
CA LEU A 238 1.70 -16.14 22.14
C LEU A 238 1.65 -14.80 22.87
N HIS A 239 2.51 -13.90 22.48
CA HIS A 239 2.33 -12.52 22.86
C HIS A 239 1.10 -11.97 22.12
N LEU A 240 -0.10 -12.29 22.65
CA LEU A 240 -1.34 -11.58 22.27
C LEU A 240 -1.29 -10.12 22.71
N THR A 241 -0.23 -9.72 23.38
CA THR A 241 0.07 -8.36 23.80
C THR A 241 -0.13 -7.31 22.71
N PRO A 242 0.19 -7.53 21.42
CA PRO A 242 -0.08 -6.49 20.40
C PRO A 242 -1.57 -6.20 20.17
N LEU A 243 -2.44 -7.19 20.43
CA LEU A 243 -3.90 -6.98 20.28
C LEU A 243 -4.53 -6.31 21.51
N PHE A 244 -3.88 -6.39 22.67
CA PHE A 244 -4.42 -5.92 23.96
C PHE A 244 -3.46 -5.03 24.75
N SER A 245 -2.27 -4.70 24.21
CA SER A 245 -1.32 -3.82 24.91
C SER A 245 -1.80 -2.38 24.90
N ALA A 246 -1.67 -1.72 26.04
CA ALA A 246 -1.93 -0.29 26.18
C ALA A 246 -0.90 0.59 25.43
N GLU A 247 0.19 0.04 24.94
CA GLU A 247 1.12 0.74 24.07
C GLU A 247 0.64 0.63 22.62
N PRO A 248 0.38 1.76 21.95
CA PRO A 248 -0.06 1.76 20.56
C PRO A 248 1.07 1.25 19.67
N GLN A 249 1.05 -0.03 19.35
CA GLN A 249 1.85 -0.55 18.25
C GLN A 249 1.27 0.02 16.95
N PRO A 250 2.09 0.47 15.99
CA PRO A 250 1.57 0.88 14.70
C PRO A 250 0.80 -0.29 14.08
N SER A 251 -0.47 -0.05 13.75
CA SER A 251 -1.29 -1.10 13.12
C SER A 251 -0.65 -1.51 11.79
N LEU A 252 -0.85 -2.75 11.35
CA LEU A 252 -0.44 -3.25 10.02
C LEU A 252 -0.81 -2.27 8.90
N TYR A 253 -1.99 -1.65 9.01
CA TYR A 253 -2.47 -0.64 8.09
C TYR A 253 -1.60 0.63 8.10
N MET A 254 -1.18 1.10 9.28
CA MET A 254 -0.32 2.28 9.42
C MET A 254 1.10 2.00 8.92
N GLU A 255 1.63 0.80 9.14
CA GLU A 255 2.92 0.39 8.58
C GLU A 255 2.87 0.27 7.06
N PHE A 256 1.80 -0.28 6.52
CA PHE A 256 1.58 -0.34 5.07
C PHE A 256 1.51 1.06 4.45
N LEU A 257 0.73 1.96 5.04
CA LEU A 257 0.64 3.35 4.59
C LEU A 257 1.96 4.09 4.75
N ALA A 258 2.66 3.91 5.87
CA ALA A 258 3.96 4.52 6.10
C ALA A 258 5.03 3.99 5.12
N ALA A 259 4.92 2.74 4.68
CA ALA A 259 5.79 2.16 3.67
C ALA A 259 5.53 2.69 2.25
N LEU A 260 4.29 3.02 1.94
CA LEU A 260 3.88 3.49 0.61
C LEU A 260 3.91 5.02 0.45
N LEU A 261 3.74 5.75 1.55
CA LEU A 261 3.69 7.21 1.52
C LEU A 261 5.02 7.81 1.94
N PRO A 262 5.49 8.86 1.26
CA PRO A 262 6.59 9.67 1.75
C PRO A 262 6.34 10.15 3.19
N ALA A 263 7.40 10.32 3.98
CA ALA A 263 7.29 10.66 5.41
C ALA A 263 6.44 11.92 5.70
N TYR A 264 6.39 12.87 4.77
CA TYR A 264 5.56 14.08 4.88
C TYR A 264 4.06 13.86 4.60
N LEU A 265 3.69 12.69 4.08
CA LEU A 265 2.31 12.25 3.86
C LEU A 265 1.87 11.20 4.90
N SER A 266 2.63 11.02 5.97
CA SER A 266 2.26 10.09 7.05
C SER A 266 0.85 10.39 7.54
N PRO A 267 -0.08 9.43 7.47
CA PRO A 267 -1.46 9.68 7.86
C PRO A 267 -1.52 10.09 9.31
N SER A 268 -2.18 11.21 9.60
CA SER A 268 -2.55 11.53 10.97
C SER A 268 -3.51 10.44 11.43
N ALA A 269 -3.18 9.74 12.50
CA ALA A 269 -3.89 8.55 12.96
C ALA A 269 -5.28 8.89 13.60
N GLN A 270 -6.14 9.56 12.85
CA GLN A 270 -7.53 9.85 13.24
C GLN A 270 -8.55 8.90 12.60
N GLY A 271 -8.05 7.78 12.01
CA GLY A 271 -8.93 6.77 11.44
C GLY A 271 -9.81 6.09 12.48
N THR A 272 -10.99 5.68 12.07
CA THR A 272 -11.98 4.96 12.88
C THR A 272 -12.09 3.50 12.49
N LEU A 273 -12.46 2.65 13.45
CA LEU A 273 -12.68 1.23 13.30
C LEU A 273 -14.15 0.88 13.44
N ASP A 274 -14.64 -0.04 12.61
CA ASP A 274 -15.89 -0.77 12.79
C ASP A 274 -15.70 -2.21 12.28
N LEU A 275 -15.04 -3.03 13.08
CA LEU A 275 -14.68 -4.39 12.73
C LEU A 275 -15.43 -5.41 13.58
N SER A 276 -15.91 -6.47 12.94
CA SER A 276 -16.36 -7.69 13.61
C SER A 276 -15.25 -8.73 13.59
N VAL A 277 -14.90 -9.25 14.73
CA VAL A 277 -13.85 -10.27 14.91
C VAL A 277 -14.46 -11.51 15.54
N SER A 278 -14.39 -12.61 14.85
CA SER A 278 -14.98 -13.87 15.30
C SER A 278 -14.03 -15.06 15.10
N THR A 279 -14.30 -16.15 15.76
CA THR A 279 -13.68 -17.45 15.49
C THR A 279 -14.68 -18.32 14.73
N ALA A 280 -14.29 -18.86 13.57
CA ALA A 280 -15.08 -19.87 12.86
C ALA A 280 -15.00 -21.22 13.57
N GLU A 281 -13.82 -21.54 14.08
CA GLU A 281 -13.53 -22.69 14.95
C GLU A 281 -12.74 -22.20 16.16
N PRO A 282 -12.89 -22.82 17.34
CA PRO A 282 -12.14 -22.43 18.51
C PRO A 282 -10.63 -22.53 18.28
N ILE A 283 -9.90 -21.49 18.68
CA ILE A 283 -8.44 -21.45 18.62
C ILE A 283 -7.91 -22.36 19.73
N ARG A 284 -7.10 -23.34 19.38
CA ARG A 284 -6.43 -24.21 20.36
C ARG A 284 -5.21 -23.50 20.92
N MET A 285 -5.19 -23.35 22.22
CA MET A 285 -4.09 -22.78 22.99
C MET A 285 -3.33 -23.89 23.69
N GLY A 286 -2.02 -23.97 23.46
CA GLY A 286 -1.13 -24.93 24.13
C GLY A 286 -0.17 -24.29 25.13
N MET A 287 -0.47 -23.11 25.63
CA MET A 287 0.38 -22.35 26.55
C MET A 287 0.21 -22.80 28.00
N LEU A 288 1.30 -23.16 28.67
CA LEU A 288 1.28 -23.28 30.15
C LEU A 288 1.35 -21.85 30.74
N PRO A 289 0.48 -21.50 31.71
CA PRO A 289 -0.53 -22.33 32.38
C PRO A 289 -1.89 -22.44 31.66
N LEU A 290 -2.06 -21.88 30.47
CA LEU A 290 -3.32 -21.80 29.72
C LEU A 290 -3.30 -22.78 28.55
N THR A 291 -3.78 -23.99 28.76
CA THR A 291 -4.08 -24.93 27.67
C THR A 291 -5.59 -25.00 27.53
N GLY A 292 -6.13 -25.01 26.31
CA GLY A 292 -7.58 -25.04 26.11
C GLY A 292 -7.99 -24.50 24.75
N GLU A 293 -9.22 -24.07 24.65
CA GLU A 293 -9.81 -23.54 23.44
C GLU A 293 -10.36 -22.13 23.70
N LEU A 294 -10.13 -21.22 22.75
CA LEU A 294 -10.63 -19.86 22.77
C LEU A 294 -11.57 -19.62 21.58
N ALA A 295 -12.76 -19.13 21.87
CA ALA A 295 -13.68 -18.61 20.87
C ALA A 295 -14.00 -17.15 21.17
N CYS A 296 -14.15 -16.32 20.13
CA CYS A 296 -14.54 -14.93 20.29
C CYS A 296 -15.62 -14.49 19.30
N ASP A 297 -16.44 -13.57 19.75
CA ASP A 297 -17.36 -12.78 18.94
C ASP A 297 -17.29 -11.35 19.47
N LEU A 298 -16.49 -10.54 18.83
CA LEU A 298 -16.15 -9.18 19.24
C LEU A 298 -16.46 -8.17 18.14
N LYS A 299 -16.86 -6.98 18.57
CA LYS A 299 -16.87 -5.78 17.73
C LYS A 299 -15.81 -4.83 18.23
N LEU A 300 -14.95 -4.37 17.34
CA LEU A 300 -13.92 -3.38 17.61
C LEU A 300 -14.37 -2.06 16.99
N ARG A 301 -14.59 -1.06 17.81
CA ARG A 301 -14.99 0.29 17.41
C ARG A 301 -14.06 1.34 18.00
N GLY A 302 -14.21 2.58 17.55
CA GLY A 302 -13.42 3.72 18.04
C GLY A 302 -12.31 4.11 17.09
N SER A 303 -11.23 4.66 17.61
CA SER A 303 -10.10 5.09 16.77
C SER A 303 -9.12 3.95 16.52
N LEU A 304 -8.37 4.04 15.41
CA LEU A 304 -7.25 3.11 15.12
C LEU A 304 -6.21 3.05 16.24
N LYS A 305 -6.04 4.15 16.99
CA LYS A 305 -5.09 4.24 18.12
C LYS A 305 -5.63 3.65 19.42
N ALA A 306 -6.95 3.72 19.61
CA ALA A 306 -7.60 3.27 20.83
C ALA A 306 -8.90 2.51 20.46
N PRO A 307 -8.78 1.25 20.01
CA PRO A 307 -9.93 0.42 19.70
C PRO A 307 -10.66 0.03 20.99
N VAL A 308 -11.98 0.11 20.97
CA VAL A 308 -12.86 -0.30 22.06
C VAL A 308 -13.50 -1.62 21.68
N PRO A 309 -13.13 -2.74 22.33
CA PRO A 309 -13.78 -4.02 22.14
C PRO A 309 -15.14 -4.06 22.82
N SER A 310 -16.10 -4.74 22.20
CA SER A 310 -17.38 -5.11 22.80
C SER A 310 -17.77 -6.50 22.31
N GLY A 311 -18.43 -7.30 23.15
CA GLY A 311 -18.82 -8.66 22.81
C GLY A 311 -18.27 -9.67 23.79
N ARG A 312 -18.08 -10.92 23.34
CA ARG A 312 -17.77 -12.04 24.22
C ARG A 312 -16.54 -12.83 23.75
N VAL A 313 -15.71 -13.20 24.73
CA VAL A 313 -14.68 -14.24 24.59
C VAL A 313 -15.06 -15.40 25.46
N THR A 314 -15.03 -16.62 24.90
CA THR A 314 -15.31 -17.87 25.59
C THR A 314 -14.02 -18.70 25.64
N LEU A 315 -13.71 -19.17 26.81
CA LEU A 315 -12.60 -20.10 27.05
C LEU A 315 -13.20 -21.46 27.45
N SER A 316 -12.70 -22.53 26.87
CA SER A 316 -13.18 -23.89 27.15
C SER A 316 -12.04 -24.89 27.32
N ASN A 317 -12.33 -25.98 28.02
CA ASN A 317 -11.40 -27.10 28.24
C ASN A 317 -10.04 -26.66 28.81
N MET A 318 -10.03 -25.72 29.76
CA MET A 318 -8.81 -25.16 30.34
C MET A 318 -8.44 -25.89 31.64
N PRO A 319 -7.34 -26.66 31.68
CA PRO A 319 -6.79 -27.14 32.94
C PRO A 319 -6.11 -25.97 33.68
N VAL A 320 -6.62 -25.65 34.84
CA VAL A 320 -6.04 -24.70 35.81
C VAL A 320 -5.19 -25.43 36.81
N HIS A 321 -3.90 -25.21 36.85
CA HIS A 321 -2.96 -25.81 37.80
C HIS A 321 -2.92 -24.95 39.06
N LEU A 322 -3.40 -25.50 40.14
CA LEU A 322 -3.32 -24.92 41.49
C LEU A 322 -2.24 -25.63 42.30
N PRO A 323 -1.66 -24.97 43.33
CA PRO A 323 -0.69 -25.64 44.22
C PRO A 323 -1.19 -26.92 44.87
N ALA A 324 -2.51 -27.04 45.08
CA ALA A 324 -3.16 -28.16 45.71
C ALA A 324 -3.80 -29.18 44.75
N GLY A 325 -3.70 -28.99 43.41
CA GLY A 325 -4.30 -29.92 42.46
C GLY A 325 -4.59 -29.30 41.10
N ARG A 326 -5.27 -30.05 40.23
CA ARG A 326 -5.71 -29.58 38.89
C ARG A 326 -7.22 -29.44 38.88
N LEU A 327 -7.69 -28.31 38.38
CA LEU A 327 -9.10 -28.10 38.06
C LEU A 327 -9.24 -28.05 36.53
N LEU A 328 -10.30 -28.65 36.01
CA LEU A 328 -10.68 -28.46 34.61
C LEU A 328 -11.80 -27.43 34.56
N MET A 329 -11.53 -26.27 33.97
CA MET A 329 -12.54 -25.28 33.66
C MET A 329 -13.20 -25.70 32.34
N ASN A 330 -14.41 -26.20 32.43
CA ASN A 330 -15.15 -26.62 31.23
C ASN A 330 -15.47 -25.44 30.34
N GLN A 331 -15.88 -24.31 30.94
CA GLN A 331 -16.18 -23.07 30.20
C GLN A 331 -16.01 -21.86 31.12
N GLY A 332 -15.44 -20.80 30.56
CA GLY A 332 -15.39 -19.47 31.15
C GLY A 332 -15.75 -18.42 30.08
N THR A 333 -16.37 -17.34 30.47
CA THR A 333 -16.74 -16.23 29.55
C THR A 333 -16.24 -14.91 30.08
N MET A 334 -15.81 -14.06 29.17
CA MET A 334 -15.45 -12.68 29.44
C MET A 334 -16.28 -11.80 28.51
N ASP A 335 -17.12 -10.97 29.08
CA ASP A 335 -17.98 -10.02 28.35
C ASP A 335 -17.35 -8.63 28.38
N PHE A 336 -17.10 -8.08 27.19
CA PHE A 336 -16.67 -6.70 26.99
C PHE A 336 -17.92 -5.86 26.74
N LEU A 337 -18.21 -4.98 27.66
CA LEU A 337 -19.37 -4.08 27.58
C LEU A 337 -18.95 -2.79 26.87
N SER A 338 -19.69 -2.37 25.86
CA SER A 338 -19.56 -1.01 25.32
C SER A 338 -20.20 -0.04 26.32
N GLU A 339 -19.44 0.90 26.85
CA GLU A 339 -20.03 2.08 27.53
C GLU A 339 -20.75 2.99 26.52
#